data_08a182a67646de926924cd38056d1b7d
#
_entry.id   08a182a67646de926924cd38056d1b7d
#
_cell.length_a   1.000
_cell.length_b   1.000
_cell.length_c   1.000
_cell.angle_alpha   90.00
_cell.angle_beta   90.00
_cell.angle_gamma   90.00
#
_symmetry.space_group_name_H-M   'P 1'
#
loop_
_entity.id
_entity.type
_entity.pdbx_description
1 polymer ?
#
loop_
_entity_poly.entity_id
_entity_poly.type
_entity_poly.pdbx_seq_one_letter_code
_entity_poly.pdbx_strand_id
1 'polypeptide(L)'
;MFIMGKITSAIITPVLAAGSTTSPYLFQVNITQRLCHSSCIGLQPSFFPIFSFKEISKVADNQYMVRVHLEGTIVYVPCDGNECCTKGQLISQDFSIPVASVNTPTSVTVEGGTPVNAIVGQPCQKCSRTFVSEAPLSLTIA
;
A
#
# COMPACT_ATOMS: atom_id res chain seq x y z
N MET A 1 17.34 8.75 15.83
CA MET A 1 16.70 9.92 15.21
C MET A 1 15.95 9.51 13.96
N PHE A 2 14.77 10.01 13.80
CA PHE A 2 13.94 9.74 12.61
C PHE A 2 14.18 10.83 11.56
N ILE A 3 14.45 10.41 10.32
CA ILE A 3 14.63 11.34 9.21
C ILE A 3 13.57 11.02 8.17
N MET A 4 12.73 12.01 7.86
CA MET A 4 11.70 11.87 6.84
C MET A 4 12.35 11.81 5.46
N GLY A 5 12.06 10.75 4.72
CA GLY A 5 12.51 10.61 3.34
C GLY A 5 11.64 11.35 2.35
N LYS A 6 12.03 11.33 1.10
CA LYS A 6 11.21 11.90 0.03
C LYS A 6 9.96 11.07 -0.20
N ILE A 7 8.97 11.69 -0.85
CA ILE A 7 7.83 10.97 -1.42
C ILE A 7 8.33 10.17 -2.60
N THR A 8 8.03 8.88 -2.62
CA THR A 8 8.43 7.98 -3.69
C THR A 8 7.22 7.31 -4.29
N SER A 9 7.33 6.89 -5.55
CA SER A 9 6.27 6.16 -6.23
C SER A 9 6.41 4.67 -5.99
N ALA A 10 5.34 4.04 -5.57
CA ALA A 10 5.27 2.61 -5.34
C ALA A 10 4.45 1.93 -6.44
N ILE A 11 4.69 0.64 -6.62
CA ILE A 11 3.81 -0.20 -7.43
C ILE A 11 2.74 -0.73 -6.49
N ILE A 12 1.48 -0.38 -6.75
CA ILE A 12 0.34 -0.76 -5.92
C ILE A 12 -0.60 -1.62 -6.77
N THR A 13 -0.80 -2.86 -6.35
CA THR A 13 -1.63 -3.81 -7.07
C THR A 13 -2.71 -4.35 -6.14
N PRO A 14 -3.96 -3.93 -6.30
CA PRO A 14 -5.07 -4.52 -5.56
C PRO A 14 -5.46 -5.85 -6.19
N VAL A 15 -5.61 -6.88 -5.36
CA VAL A 15 -6.00 -8.23 -5.80
C VAL A 15 -7.26 -8.62 -5.06
N LEU A 16 -8.33 -8.88 -5.81
CA LEU A 16 -9.61 -9.31 -5.23
C LEU A 16 -9.46 -10.70 -4.63
N ALA A 17 -9.93 -10.86 -3.39
CA ALA A 17 -9.92 -12.16 -2.74
C ALA A 17 -10.85 -13.14 -3.46
N ALA A 18 -10.45 -14.40 -3.55
CA ALA A 18 -11.24 -15.44 -4.18
C ALA A 18 -12.60 -15.56 -3.49
N GLY A 19 -13.67 -15.55 -4.27
CA GLY A 19 -15.05 -15.65 -3.75
C GLY A 19 -15.63 -14.32 -3.26
N SER A 20 -14.90 -13.22 -3.30
CA SER A 20 -15.42 -11.92 -2.90
C SER A 20 -16.17 -11.29 -4.06
N THR A 21 -17.43 -11.63 -4.21
CA THR A 21 -18.24 -11.23 -5.37
C THR A 21 -19.35 -10.24 -5.02
N THR A 22 -19.50 -9.91 -3.74
CA THR A 22 -20.52 -8.96 -3.26
C THR A 22 -19.89 -8.04 -2.23
N SER A 23 -20.52 -6.87 -2.02
CA SER A 23 -20.08 -5.95 -0.98
C SER A 23 -20.27 -6.55 0.44
N PRO A 24 -19.30 -6.44 1.36
CA PRO A 24 -18.01 -5.77 1.16
C PRO A 24 -17.04 -6.59 0.30
N TYR A 25 -16.39 -5.91 -0.63
CA TYR A 25 -15.39 -6.54 -1.47
C TYR A 25 -14.04 -6.55 -0.72
N LEU A 26 -13.42 -7.73 -0.63
CA LEU A 26 -12.18 -7.90 0.10
C LEU A 26 -11.01 -7.96 -0.88
N PHE A 27 -10.02 -7.12 -0.63
CA PHE A 27 -8.82 -7.05 -1.46
C PHE A 27 -7.58 -7.27 -0.61
N GLN A 28 -6.55 -7.82 -1.25
CA GLN A 28 -5.19 -7.73 -0.77
C GLN A 28 -4.48 -6.70 -1.63
N VAL A 29 -4.01 -5.63 -1.03
CA VAL A 29 -3.27 -4.60 -1.75
C VAL A 29 -1.80 -4.89 -1.61
N ASN A 30 -1.15 -5.26 -2.73
CA ASN A 30 0.28 -5.53 -2.77
C ASN A 30 1.00 -4.24 -3.10
N ILE A 31 1.95 -3.85 -2.24
CA ILE A 31 2.71 -2.62 -2.38
C ILE A 31 4.18 -2.98 -2.49
N THR A 32 4.84 -2.49 -3.52
CA THR A 32 6.26 -2.71 -3.75
C THR A 32 6.95 -1.38 -3.92
N GLN A 33 7.98 -1.13 -3.11
CA GLN A 33 8.72 0.12 -3.11
C GLN A 33 10.21 -0.15 -2.98
N ARG A 34 10.99 0.37 -3.91
CA ARG A 34 12.44 0.31 -3.80
C ARG A 34 12.91 1.29 -2.73
N LEU A 35 13.75 0.81 -1.83
CA LEU A 35 14.33 1.65 -0.78
C LEU A 35 15.52 2.42 -1.29
N CYS A 36 15.64 3.68 -0.87
CA CYS A 36 16.76 4.54 -1.23
C CYS A 36 18.03 4.23 -0.43
N HIS A 37 17.88 3.50 0.66
CA HIS A 37 19.00 3.05 1.48
C HIS A 37 18.85 1.56 1.76
N SER A 38 19.98 0.89 1.92
CA SER A 38 19.97 -0.53 2.32
C SER A 38 19.47 -0.68 3.75
N SER A 39 18.75 -1.75 3.99
CA SER A 39 18.25 -2.09 5.31
C SER A 39 19.02 -3.28 5.87
N CYS A 40 19.20 -3.33 7.18
CA CYS A 40 19.90 -4.43 7.84
C CYS A 40 19.06 -5.70 7.89
N ILE A 41 19.73 -6.85 7.88
CA ILE A 41 19.08 -8.15 7.99
C ILE A 41 18.44 -8.26 9.38
N GLY A 42 17.27 -8.87 9.42
CA GLY A 42 16.58 -9.19 10.67
C GLY A 42 15.79 -8.05 11.27
N LEU A 43 15.93 -6.84 10.73
CA LEU A 43 15.13 -5.71 11.18
C LEU A 43 13.86 -5.61 10.36
N GLN A 44 12.72 -5.53 11.06
CA GLN A 44 11.43 -5.39 10.40
C GLN A 44 11.15 -3.92 10.11
N PRO A 45 10.68 -3.60 8.91
CA PRO A 45 10.20 -2.24 8.64
C PRO A 45 8.87 -2.02 9.34
N SER A 46 8.61 -0.76 9.67
CA SER A 46 7.31 -0.32 10.15
C SER A 46 6.59 0.40 9.04
N PHE A 47 5.34 0.05 8.79
CA PHE A 47 4.53 0.70 7.77
C PHE A 47 3.06 0.47 8.07
N PHE A 48 2.32 1.56 8.22
CA PHE A 48 0.88 1.53 8.48
C PHE A 48 0.20 2.35 7.41
N PRO A 49 -0.33 1.71 6.36
CA PRO A 49 -1.01 2.42 5.29
C PRO A 49 -2.36 2.94 5.75
N ILE A 50 -2.68 4.15 5.34
CA ILE A 50 -4.00 4.73 5.53
C ILE A 50 -4.63 4.85 4.15
N PHE A 51 -5.77 4.20 3.98
CA PHE A 51 -6.54 4.26 2.74
C PHE A 51 -7.72 5.19 2.92
N SER A 52 -7.96 6.03 1.92
CA SER A 52 -9.12 6.92 1.94
C SER A 52 -9.79 6.94 0.58
N PHE A 53 -11.12 7.03 0.59
CA PHE A 53 -11.91 7.12 -0.62
C PHE A 53 -11.72 8.47 -1.29
N LYS A 54 -11.55 8.47 -2.63
CA LYS A 54 -11.44 9.69 -3.42
C LYS A 54 -12.65 9.90 -4.30
N GLU A 55 -12.96 8.94 -5.17
CA GLU A 55 -14.12 9.04 -6.05
C GLU A 55 -14.50 7.67 -6.60
N ILE A 56 -15.72 7.58 -7.12
CA ILE A 56 -16.19 6.43 -7.86
C ILE A 56 -16.77 6.92 -9.18
N SER A 57 -16.44 6.24 -10.28
CA SER A 57 -16.94 6.58 -11.60
C SER A 57 -17.41 5.33 -12.31
N LYS A 58 -18.48 5.50 -13.11
CA LYS A 58 -19.00 4.42 -13.95
C LYS A 58 -18.15 4.34 -15.21
N VAL A 59 -17.66 3.14 -15.51
CA VAL A 59 -16.83 2.92 -16.70
C VAL A 59 -17.55 2.09 -17.78
N ALA A 60 -18.54 1.29 -17.38
CA ALA A 60 -19.39 0.51 -18.26
C ALA A 60 -20.64 0.09 -17.48
N ASP A 61 -21.57 -0.58 -18.14
CA ASP A 61 -22.76 -1.07 -17.45
C ASP A 61 -22.37 -2.05 -16.35
N ASN A 62 -22.85 -1.76 -15.13
CA ASN A 62 -22.53 -2.52 -13.92
C ASN A 62 -21.05 -2.58 -13.59
N GLN A 63 -20.24 -1.68 -14.13
CA GLN A 63 -18.81 -1.62 -13.85
C GLN A 63 -18.39 -0.22 -13.42
N TYR A 64 -17.68 -0.16 -12.33
CA TYR A 64 -17.24 1.09 -11.71
C TYR A 64 -15.75 1.05 -11.42
N MET A 65 -15.14 2.22 -11.37
CA MET A 65 -13.76 2.37 -10.93
C MET A 65 -13.77 3.19 -9.65
N VAL A 66 -13.21 2.62 -8.59
CA VAL A 66 -13.06 3.31 -7.31
C VAL A 66 -11.63 3.79 -7.17
N ARG A 67 -11.47 5.10 -6.98
CA ARG A 67 -10.15 5.67 -6.73
C ARG A 67 -9.95 5.84 -5.25
N VAL A 68 -8.84 5.29 -4.76
CA VAL A 68 -8.45 5.26 -3.36
C VAL A 68 -7.09 5.93 -3.21
N HIS A 69 -6.94 6.73 -2.17
CA HIS A 69 -5.65 7.33 -1.82
C HIS A 69 -4.97 6.49 -0.76
N LEU A 70 -3.72 6.16 -1.00
CA LEU A 70 -2.85 5.48 -0.03
C LEU A 70 -1.83 6.48 0.49
N GLU A 71 -1.70 6.54 1.80
CA GLU A 71 -0.66 7.31 2.44
C GLU A 71 -0.04 6.52 3.57
N GLY A 72 1.28 6.49 3.63
CA GLY A 72 2.00 5.80 4.68
C GLY A 72 3.49 6.04 4.58
N THR A 73 4.17 5.90 5.71
CA THR A 73 5.62 6.05 5.78
C THR A 73 6.26 4.70 6.10
N ILE A 74 7.20 4.29 5.25
CA ILE A 74 8.03 3.13 5.52
C ILE A 74 9.16 3.59 6.42
N VAL A 75 9.23 3.05 7.63
CA VAL A 75 10.30 3.37 8.57
C VAL A 75 11.23 2.16 8.68
N TYR A 76 12.49 2.37 8.43
CA TYR A 76 13.48 1.29 8.42
C TYR A 76 14.84 1.79 8.88
N VAL A 77 15.72 0.87 9.25
CA VAL A 77 17.09 1.19 9.65
C VAL A 77 18.02 0.85 8.50
N PRO A 78 18.72 1.82 7.92
CA PRO A 78 19.66 1.54 6.84
C PRO A 78 20.91 0.84 7.36
N CYS A 79 21.62 0.19 6.45
CA CYS A 79 22.78 -0.66 6.73
C CYS A 79 24.09 0.02 6.30
N ASP A 80 24.15 1.32 6.36
CA ASP A 80 25.28 2.06 5.83
C ASP A 80 26.15 2.67 6.93
N GLY A 81 26.91 1.85 7.61
CA GLY A 81 27.92 2.33 8.54
C GLY A 81 27.39 2.79 9.88
N ASN A 82 27.59 4.01 10.27
CA ASN A 82 27.35 4.52 11.61
C ASN A 82 25.89 4.74 11.96
N GLU A 83 25.04 3.78 11.69
CA GLU A 83 23.61 4.01 11.77
C GLU A 83 23.03 3.89 13.17
N CYS A 84 22.78 5.03 13.75
CA CYS A 84 21.92 5.14 14.92
C CYS A 84 20.57 5.78 14.57
N CYS A 85 20.30 6.02 13.29
CA CYS A 85 19.13 6.75 12.82
C CYS A 85 18.23 5.86 11.97
N THR A 86 16.92 6.03 12.14
CA THR A 86 15.95 5.42 11.23
C THR A 86 15.70 6.33 10.04
N LYS A 87 15.31 5.74 8.92
CA LYS A 87 14.92 6.47 7.72
C LYS A 87 13.44 6.28 7.45
N GLY A 88 12.83 7.25 6.79
CA GLY A 88 11.46 7.17 6.37
C GLY A 88 11.32 7.46 4.89
N GLN A 89 10.51 6.67 4.21
CA GLN A 89 10.09 6.94 2.84
C GLN A 89 8.59 7.04 2.81
N LEU A 90 8.08 8.17 2.34
CA LEU A 90 6.65 8.42 2.28
C LEU A 90 6.08 7.94 0.95
N ILE A 91 5.02 7.14 1.02
CA ILE A 91 4.18 6.81 -0.12
C ILE A 91 2.90 7.63 0.02
N SER A 92 2.59 8.43 -0.99
CA SER A 92 1.36 9.20 -1.03
C SER A 92 0.90 9.18 -2.48
N GLN A 93 -0.04 8.29 -2.81
CA GLN A 93 -0.49 8.14 -4.18
C GLN A 93 -1.88 7.52 -4.25
N ASP A 94 -2.56 7.82 -5.35
CA ASP A 94 -3.85 7.23 -5.65
C ASP A 94 -3.67 5.95 -6.45
N PHE A 95 -4.62 5.05 -6.30
CA PHE A 95 -4.73 3.87 -7.16
C PHE A 95 -6.20 3.57 -7.39
N SER A 96 -6.48 2.81 -8.44
CA SER A 96 -7.84 2.54 -8.87
C SER A 96 -8.17 1.07 -8.72
N ILE A 97 -9.40 0.80 -8.28
CA ILE A 97 -9.90 -0.56 -8.07
C ILE A 97 -11.15 -0.75 -8.92
N PRO A 98 -11.15 -1.72 -9.86
CA PRO A 98 -12.36 -2.04 -10.60
C PRO A 98 -13.32 -2.85 -9.74
N VAL A 99 -14.60 -2.48 -9.75
CA VAL A 99 -15.64 -3.22 -9.03
C VAL A 99 -16.86 -3.40 -9.94
N ALA A 100 -17.53 -4.52 -9.78
CA ALA A 100 -18.78 -4.80 -10.46
C ALA A 100 -19.95 -4.60 -9.49
N SER A 101 -20.97 -3.87 -9.91
CA SER A 101 -22.15 -3.65 -9.08
C SER A 101 -23.37 -3.51 -9.99
N VAL A 102 -24.39 -4.28 -9.71
CA VAL A 102 -25.68 -4.19 -10.47
C VAL A 102 -26.49 -2.98 -10.06
N ASN A 103 -26.27 -2.46 -8.87
CA ASN A 103 -26.95 -1.28 -8.37
C ASN A 103 -26.05 -0.06 -8.49
N THR A 104 -26.64 1.11 -8.74
CA THR A 104 -25.88 2.35 -8.72
C THR A 104 -25.38 2.63 -7.32
N PRO A 105 -24.07 2.75 -7.09
CA PRO A 105 -23.54 3.03 -5.76
C PRO A 105 -23.97 4.41 -5.26
N THR A 106 -24.35 4.47 -3.99
CA THR A 106 -24.70 5.72 -3.31
C THR A 106 -23.69 6.11 -2.24
N SER A 107 -22.92 5.14 -1.74
CA SER A 107 -21.85 5.40 -0.79
C SER A 107 -20.76 4.35 -0.91
N VAL A 108 -19.53 4.74 -0.58
CA VAL A 108 -18.38 3.86 -0.56
C VAL A 108 -17.64 4.07 0.75
N THR A 109 -17.40 2.99 1.47
CA THR A 109 -16.61 3.00 2.70
C THR A 109 -15.35 2.16 2.47
N VAL A 110 -14.21 2.71 2.81
CA VAL A 110 -12.90 2.07 2.65
C VAL A 110 -12.31 1.79 4.02
N GLU A 111 -11.94 0.54 4.29
CA GLU A 111 -11.33 0.15 5.55
C GLU A 111 -10.08 -0.69 5.29
N GLY A 112 -8.97 -0.27 5.88
CA GLY A 112 -7.72 -1.02 5.83
C GLY A 112 -7.55 -1.91 7.05
N GLY A 113 -6.84 -3.03 6.87
CA GLY A 113 -6.47 -3.92 7.96
C GLY A 113 -4.97 -3.87 8.25
N THR A 114 -4.51 -4.74 9.14
CA THR A 114 -3.11 -4.81 9.52
C THR A 114 -2.27 -5.37 8.38
N PRO A 115 -1.24 -4.64 7.90
CA PRO A 115 -0.41 -5.14 6.81
C PRO A 115 0.63 -6.14 7.29
N VAL A 116 1.09 -6.98 6.36
CA VAL A 116 2.27 -7.81 6.55
C VAL A 116 3.40 -7.19 5.73
N ASN A 117 4.47 -6.78 6.39
CA ASN A 117 5.56 -6.03 5.78
C ASN A 117 6.85 -6.85 5.78
N ALA A 118 7.66 -6.69 4.74
CA ALA A 118 8.97 -7.31 4.66
C ALA A 118 9.91 -6.48 3.80
N ILE A 119 11.21 -6.71 3.98
CA ILE A 119 12.23 -6.15 3.10
C ILE A 119 12.96 -7.32 2.46
N VAL A 120 13.04 -7.31 1.13
CA VAL A 120 13.65 -8.38 0.34
C VAL A 120 14.86 -7.84 -0.43
N GLY A 121 15.76 -8.74 -0.81
CA GLY A 121 16.96 -8.41 -1.56
C GLY A 121 18.23 -8.62 -0.74
N GLN A 122 19.36 -8.31 -1.35
CA GLN A 122 20.67 -8.46 -0.71
C GLN A 122 20.86 -7.42 0.39
N PRO A 123 21.32 -7.82 1.57
CA PRO A 123 21.53 -6.87 2.67
C PRO A 123 22.70 -5.94 2.37
N CYS A 124 22.61 -4.72 2.88
CA CYS A 124 23.68 -3.72 2.87
C CYS A 124 24.19 -3.35 1.48
N GLN A 125 23.35 -3.50 0.46
CA GLN A 125 23.65 -2.97 -0.88
C GLN A 125 22.88 -1.68 -1.08
N LYS A 126 23.54 -0.67 -1.64
CA LYS A 126 22.92 0.64 -1.85
C LYS A 126 21.71 0.54 -2.75
N CYS A 127 20.59 1.03 -2.27
CA CYS A 127 19.33 1.12 -3.01
C CYS A 127 18.93 -0.19 -3.70
N SER A 128 19.35 -1.34 -3.14
CA SER A 128 19.12 -2.63 -3.77
C SER A 128 18.02 -3.42 -3.08
N ARG A 129 17.59 -3.00 -1.91
CA ARG A 129 16.54 -3.70 -1.19
C ARG A 129 15.18 -3.13 -1.53
N THR A 130 14.18 -3.99 -1.48
CA THR A 130 12.81 -3.65 -1.84
C THR A 130 11.91 -3.91 -0.64
N PHE A 131 11.11 -2.93 -0.31
CA PHE A 131 10.04 -3.07 0.66
C PHE A 131 8.82 -3.67 -0.03
N VAL A 132 8.21 -4.67 0.58
CA VAL A 132 6.96 -5.26 0.13
C VAL A 132 5.97 -5.28 1.28
N SER A 133 4.72 -5.01 0.96
CA SER A 133 3.63 -5.04 1.94
C SER A 133 2.40 -5.70 1.32
N GLU A 134 1.72 -6.49 2.11
CA GLU A 134 0.42 -7.05 1.77
C GLU A 134 -0.59 -6.49 2.76
N ALA A 135 -1.42 -5.57 2.31
CA ALA A 135 -2.36 -4.86 3.16
C ALA A 135 -3.80 -5.26 2.83
N PRO A 136 -4.56 -5.73 3.83
CA PRO A 136 -5.98 -6.01 3.62
C PRO A 136 -6.74 -4.69 3.39
N LEU A 137 -7.70 -4.71 2.49
CA LEU A 137 -8.56 -3.58 2.19
C LEU A 137 -9.97 -4.07 1.95
N SER A 138 -10.93 -3.45 2.59
CA SER A 138 -12.34 -3.75 2.43
C SER A 138 -13.05 -2.55 1.81
N LEU A 139 -13.83 -2.80 0.75
CA LEU A 139 -14.69 -1.78 0.14
C LEU A 139 -16.15 -2.17 0.38
N THR A 140 -16.86 -1.35 1.12
CA THR A 140 -18.30 -1.49 1.28
C THR A 140 -18.99 -0.49 0.37
N ILE A 141 -19.76 -1.01 -0.57
CA ILE A 141 -20.49 -0.21 -1.55
C ILE A 141 -21.98 -0.40 -1.31
N ALA A 142 -22.63 0.70 -1.00
CA ALA A 142 -24.07 0.71 -0.75
C ALA A 142 -24.82 1.50 -1.82
#